data_33c081c452a7d15c12a0f3a4476d96fd
#
_entry.id   33c081c452a7d15c12a0f3a4476d96fd
#
_cell.length_a   1.000
_cell.length_b   1.000
_cell.length_c   1.000
_cell.angle_alpha   90.00
_cell.angle_beta   90.00
_cell.angle_gamma   90.00
#
_symmetry.space_group_name_H-M   'P 1'
#
loop_
_entity.id
_entity.type
_entity.pdbx_description
1 polymer ?
#
loop_
_entity_poly.entity_id
_entity_poly.type
_entity_poly.pdbx_seq_one_letter_code
_entity_poly.pdbx_strand_id
1 'polypeptide(L)'
;MPKDKTIAALTLTGLEAGVKQLGESKIARSPVNFAEAPVLRKPSWIRVRIPAGNAVAKLKAQLRENRLVTVCEEASCPNIHECFSHGTATFMILGEVCTRRCSFCDVAHGRPKPPDASEP
;
A
#
# COMPACT_ATOMS: atom_id res chain seq x y z
N MET A 1 20.18 -33.44 15.74
CA MET A 1 19.32 -33.77 14.59
C MET A 1 18.73 -32.47 14.08
N PRO A 2 19.16 -31.97 12.92
CA PRO A 2 18.55 -30.77 12.36
C PRO A 2 17.20 -31.15 11.75
N LYS A 3 16.17 -30.44 12.16
CA LYS A 3 14.84 -30.55 11.54
C LYS A 3 14.89 -29.82 10.21
N ASP A 4 14.91 -30.56 9.12
CA ASP A 4 14.65 -30.06 7.79
C ASP A 4 13.33 -29.31 7.75
N LYS A 5 13.42 -27.98 7.76
CA LYS A 5 12.31 -27.15 7.29
C LYS A 5 12.37 -27.15 5.78
N THR A 6 11.81 -28.17 5.18
CA THR A 6 11.45 -28.15 3.77
C THR A 6 10.55 -26.94 3.56
N ILE A 7 11.12 -25.88 3.02
CA ILE A 7 10.35 -24.74 2.54
C ILE A 7 9.53 -25.30 1.38
N ALA A 8 8.28 -25.64 1.68
CA ALA A 8 7.33 -26.00 0.65
C ALA A 8 7.36 -24.86 -0.39
N ALA A 9 7.72 -25.21 -1.61
CA ALA A 9 7.66 -24.30 -2.74
C ALA A 9 6.23 -23.78 -2.82
N LEU A 10 6.02 -22.56 -2.35
CA LEU A 10 4.79 -21.82 -2.55
C LEU A 10 4.65 -21.63 -4.06
N THR A 11 3.87 -22.51 -4.64
CA THR A 11 3.48 -22.43 -6.03
C THR A 11 2.87 -21.06 -6.27
N LEU A 12 3.47 -20.27 -7.14
CA LEU A 12 3.07 -18.90 -7.52
C LEU A 12 1.67 -18.80 -8.19
N THR A 13 0.86 -19.84 -8.09
CA THR A 13 -0.42 -20.01 -8.78
C THR A 13 -1.64 -19.43 -8.05
N GLY A 14 -1.45 -18.64 -7.00
CA GLY A 14 -2.56 -18.11 -6.19
C GLY A 14 -2.60 -16.59 -5.99
N LEU A 15 -1.90 -15.83 -6.81
CA LEU A 15 -1.93 -14.36 -6.68
C LEU A 15 -3.07 -13.80 -7.53
N GLU A 16 -4.23 -13.63 -6.93
CA GLU A 16 -5.34 -12.92 -7.56
C GLU A 16 -4.91 -11.49 -7.89
N ALA A 17 -5.02 -11.13 -9.17
CA ALA A 17 -4.73 -9.78 -9.63
C ALA A 17 -5.72 -8.80 -8.98
N GLY A 18 -5.21 -7.66 -8.50
CA GLY A 18 -6.01 -6.62 -7.87
C GLY A 18 -6.20 -6.76 -6.35
N VAL A 19 -5.61 -7.76 -5.71
CA VAL A 19 -5.66 -7.92 -4.26
C VAL A 19 -4.39 -7.38 -3.60
N LYS A 20 -4.55 -6.56 -2.56
CA LYS A 20 -3.42 -6.09 -1.73
C LYS A 20 -2.80 -7.28 -1.00
N GLN A 21 -1.50 -7.41 -1.08
CA GLN A 21 -0.77 -8.47 -0.40
C GLN A 21 -0.37 -8.06 1.01
N LEU A 22 -0.54 -8.97 1.96
CA LEU A 22 -0.10 -8.78 3.34
C LEU A 22 1.43 -8.83 3.45
N GLY A 23 1.97 -8.23 4.51
CA GLY A 23 3.39 -8.03 4.70
C GLY A 23 4.26 -9.29 4.57
N GLU A 24 3.81 -10.44 5.07
CA GLU A 24 4.56 -11.70 4.98
C GLU A 24 4.82 -12.15 3.55
N SER A 25 3.83 -12.07 2.67
CA SER A 25 3.99 -12.43 1.26
C SER A 25 4.87 -11.45 0.49
N LYS A 26 4.98 -10.20 0.94
CA LYS A 26 5.94 -9.22 0.40
C LYS A 26 7.36 -9.52 0.85
N ILE A 27 7.54 -9.82 2.14
CA ILE A 27 8.85 -10.18 2.72
C ILE A 27 9.41 -11.44 2.05
N ALA A 28 8.57 -12.44 1.82
CA ALA A 28 8.99 -13.68 1.14
C ALA A 28 9.51 -13.47 -0.29
N ARG A 29 9.13 -12.37 -0.95
CA ARG A 29 9.59 -12.00 -2.29
C ARG A 29 10.78 -11.04 -2.29
N SER A 30 11.13 -10.50 -1.13
CA SER A 30 12.28 -9.62 -1.01
C SER A 30 13.57 -10.42 -1.07
N PRO A 31 14.58 -10.01 -1.88
CA PRO A 31 15.90 -10.64 -1.87
C PRO A 31 16.68 -10.34 -0.57
N VAL A 32 16.14 -9.50 0.30
CA VAL A 32 16.79 -9.12 1.55
C VAL A 32 16.44 -10.14 2.63
N ASN A 33 17.44 -10.87 3.11
CA ASN A 33 17.31 -11.68 4.32
C ASN A 33 17.25 -10.73 5.52
N PHE A 34 16.05 -10.61 6.10
CA PHE A 34 15.92 -9.97 7.40
C PHE A 34 16.45 -10.96 8.44
N ALA A 35 17.63 -10.66 9.00
CA ALA A 35 18.09 -11.38 10.19
C ALA A 35 17.02 -11.28 11.27
N GLU A 36 16.83 -12.35 12.06
CA GLU A 36 15.95 -12.35 13.23
C GLU A 36 16.51 -11.38 14.30
N ALA A 37 16.42 -10.10 14.03
CA ALA A 37 16.79 -9.07 14.99
C ALA A 37 15.58 -8.78 15.89
N PRO A 38 15.80 -8.56 17.20
CA PRO A 38 14.73 -8.17 18.08
C PRO A 38 14.08 -6.88 17.58
N VAL A 39 12.75 -6.86 17.50
CA VAL A 39 12.00 -5.68 17.08
C VAL A 39 12.19 -4.59 18.12
N LEU A 40 13.04 -3.62 17.80
CA LEU A 40 13.29 -2.48 18.68
C LEU A 40 12.03 -1.59 18.77
N ARG A 41 11.75 -1.12 19.98
CA ARG A 41 10.67 -0.15 20.18
C ARG A 41 10.98 1.13 19.42
N LYS A 42 10.01 1.63 18.65
CA LYS A 42 10.16 2.89 17.93
C LYS A 42 10.48 4.04 18.89
N PRO A 43 11.45 4.90 18.57
CA PRO A 43 11.74 6.08 19.36
C PRO A 43 10.51 6.96 19.57
N SER A 44 10.41 7.64 20.71
CA SER A 44 9.23 8.45 21.07
C SER A 44 8.96 9.63 20.11
N TRP A 45 9.99 10.08 19.37
CA TRP A 45 9.88 11.17 18.41
C TRP A 45 9.27 10.72 17.07
N ILE A 46 9.22 9.41 16.77
CA ILE A 46 8.52 8.88 15.60
C ILE A 46 7.03 8.85 15.91
N ARG A 47 6.38 9.97 15.72
CA ARG A 47 4.92 10.08 15.87
C ARG A 47 4.36 10.90 14.72
N VAL A 48 3.33 10.38 14.07
CA VAL A 48 2.54 11.15 13.11
C VAL A 48 1.60 12.06 13.88
N ARG A 49 1.65 13.36 13.60
CA ARG A 49 0.65 14.30 14.12
C ARG A 49 -0.62 14.16 13.27
N ILE A 50 -1.71 13.82 13.90
CA ILE A 50 -3.02 13.85 13.24
C ILE A 50 -3.52 15.29 13.30
N PRO A 51 -3.73 15.96 12.15
CA PRO A 51 -4.24 17.33 12.14
C PRO A 51 -5.61 17.40 12.81
N ALA A 52 -5.81 18.43 13.62
CA ALA A 52 -7.11 18.71 14.18
C ALA A 52 -8.04 19.24 13.07
N GLY A 53 -9.24 18.71 12.98
CA GLY A 53 -10.25 19.15 12.01
C GLY A 53 -10.71 18.04 11.05
N ASN A 54 -11.62 18.42 10.16
CA ASN A 54 -12.29 17.49 9.24
C ASN A 54 -11.78 17.56 7.79
N ALA A 55 -10.70 18.29 7.52
CA ALA A 55 -10.16 18.48 6.16
C ALA A 55 -9.84 17.15 5.46
N VAL A 56 -9.18 16.22 6.16
CA VAL A 56 -8.88 14.89 5.66
C VAL A 56 -10.15 14.10 5.33
N ALA A 57 -11.13 14.14 6.22
CA ALA A 57 -12.40 13.46 6.02
C ALA A 57 -13.20 14.05 4.84
N LYS A 58 -13.22 15.37 4.69
CA LYS A 58 -13.83 16.05 3.55
C LYS A 58 -13.19 15.66 2.24
N LEU A 59 -11.85 15.70 2.17
CA LEU A 59 -11.12 15.30 0.96
C LEU A 59 -11.42 13.83 0.60
N LYS A 60 -11.39 12.93 1.58
CA LYS A 60 -11.73 11.52 1.34
C LYS A 60 -13.16 11.33 0.84
N ALA A 61 -14.12 12.11 1.35
CA ALA A 61 -15.50 12.09 0.87
C ALA A 61 -15.60 12.54 -0.60
N GLN A 62 -14.92 13.63 -0.95
CA GLN A 62 -14.86 14.13 -2.34
C GLN A 62 -14.23 13.11 -3.29
N LEU A 63 -13.13 12.44 -2.87
CA LEU A 63 -12.49 11.40 -3.68
C LEU A 63 -13.45 10.24 -3.97
N ARG A 64 -14.20 9.78 -2.96
CA ARG A 64 -15.18 8.70 -3.12
C ARG A 64 -16.38 9.11 -3.97
N GLU A 65 -16.90 10.32 -3.78
CA GLU A 65 -17.99 10.86 -4.55
C GLU A 65 -17.66 10.93 -6.06
N ASN A 66 -16.44 11.34 -6.37
CA ASN A 66 -15.94 11.40 -7.74
C ASN A 66 -15.27 10.10 -8.23
N ARG A 67 -15.30 9.03 -7.44
CA ARG A 67 -14.67 7.74 -7.77
C ARG A 67 -13.19 7.84 -8.12
N LEU A 68 -12.49 8.80 -7.52
CA LEU A 68 -11.06 9.02 -7.74
C LEU A 68 -10.22 8.14 -6.84
N VAL A 69 -9.19 7.53 -7.42
CA VAL A 69 -8.24 6.66 -6.74
C VAL A 69 -6.94 7.40 -6.48
N THR A 70 -6.43 7.36 -5.25
CA THR A 70 -5.15 7.97 -4.90
C THR A 70 -4.13 6.92 -4.51
N VAL A 71 -2.88 7.09 -4.98
CA VAL A 71 -1.77 6.25 -4.51
C VAL A 71 -1.54 6.42 -3.01
N CYS A 72 -1.91 7.55 -2.43
CA CYS A 72 -1.76 7.83 -1.00
C CYS A 72 -2.58 6.86 -0.14
N GLU A 73 -3.80 6.52 -0.56
CA GLU A 73 -4.64 5.53 0.11
C GLU A 73 -4.23 4.11 -0.25
N GLU A 74 -3.98 3.84 -1.54
CA GLU A 74 -3.64 2.51 -2.01
C GLU A 74 -2.28 2.02 -1.50
N ALA A 75 -1.29 2.89 -1.41
CA ALA A 75 0.03 2.57 -0.88
C ALA A 75 0.12 2.61 0.66
N SER A 76 -0.98 2.88 1.36
CA SER A 76 -1.00 3.03 2.82
C SER A 76 0.03 4.06 3.32
N CYS A 77 0.09 5.22 2.65
CA CYS A 77 1.10 6.23 2.89
C CYS A 77 1.02 6.78 4.34
N PRO A 78 2.12 6.79 5.10
CA PRO A 78 2.10 7.28 6.48
C PRO A 78 1.88 8.80 6.58
N ASN A 79 2.15 9.55 5.52
CA ASN A 79 2.02 11.01 5.48
C ASN A 79 0.66 11.49 4.97
N ILE A 80 -0.29 10.56 4.75
CA ILE A 80 -1.60 10.88 4.17
C ILE A 80 -2.34 11.98 4.93
N HIS A 81 -2.26 11.99 6.25
CA HIS A 81 -2.94 12.98 7.08
C HIS A 81 -2.41 14.40 6.86
N GLU A 82 -1.10 14.54 6.71
CA GLU A 82 -0.47 15.82 6.43
C GLU A 82 -0.80 16.31 5.02
N CYS A 83 -0.58 15.49 4.00
CA CYS A 83 -0.85 15.83 2.61
C CYS A 83 -2.32 16.19 2.40
N PHE A 84 -3.24 15.36 2.90
CA PHE A 84 -4.67 15.58 2.72
C PHE A 84 -5.19 16.80 3.50
N SER A 85 -4.59 17.13 4.64
CA SER A 85 -4.94 18.37 5.36
C SER A 85 -4.56 19.64 4.59
N HIS A 86 -3.52 19.54 3.74
CA HIS A 86 -3.10 20.62 2.84
C HIS A 86 -3.77 20.55 1.46
N GLY A 87 -4.72 19.63 1.26
CA GLY A 87 -5.40 19.46 -0.02
C GLY A 87 -4.56 18.85 -1.13
N THR A 88 -3.48 18.16 -0.78
CA THR A 88 -2.56 17.53 -1.75
C THR A 88 -2.82 16.04 -1.83
N ALA A 89 -3.04 15.52 -3.04
CA ALA A 89 -3.21 14.10 -3.32
C ALA A 89 -2.56 13.73 -4.65
N THR A 90 -2.12 12.49 -4.78
CA THR A 90 -1.56 11.94 -6.03
C THR A 90 -2.52 10.89 -6.57
N PHE A 91 -2.98 11.07 -7.80
CA PHE A 91 -4.01 10.25 -8.42
C PHE A 91 -3.44 9.11 -9.24
N MET A 92 -4.20 8.01 -9.30
CA MET A 92 -3.95 6.85 -10.16
C MET A 92 -4.98 6.84 -11.28
N ILE A 93 -4.59 7.30 -12.47
CA ILE A 93 -5.49 7.44 -13.64
C ILE A 93 -5.94 6.11 -14.27
N LEU A 94 -5.31 5.01 -13.95
CA LEU A 94 -5.69 3.66 -14.43
C LEU A 94 -6.39 2.84 -13.34
N GLY A 95 -6.91 3.50 -12.30
CA GLY A 95 -7.58 2.86 -11.18
C GLY A 95 -6.62 2.31 -10.11
N GLU A 96 -7.12 1.44 -9.27
CA GLU A 96 -6.47 0.95 -8.03
C GLU A 96 -5.37 -0.10 -8.22
N VAL A 97 -5.15 -0.57 -9.46
CA VAL A 97 -4.22 -1.66 -9.76
C VAL A 97 -3.02 -1.16 -10.52
N CYS A 98 -1.81 -1.46 -10.01
CA CYS A 98 -0.56 -1.11 -10.66
C CYS A 98 0.01 -2.29 -11.46
N THR A 99 0.65 -2.01 -12.59
CA THR A 99 1.33 -3.04 -13.41
C THR A 99 2.65 -3.52 -12.81
N ARG A 100 3.23 -2.76 -11.86
CA ARG A 100 4.52 -3.07 -11.22
C ARG A 100 4.34 -3.81 -9.90
N ARG A 101 5.34 -4.62 -9.55
CA ARG A 101 5.44 -5.37 -8.30
C ARG A 101 6.62 -4.90 -7.46
N CYS A 102 6.61 -3.68 -7.01
CA CYS A 102 7.66 -3.19 -6.14
C CYS A 102 7.56 -3.87 -4.77
N SER A 103 8.68 -4.39 -4.25
CA SER A 103 8.71 -5.12 -2.97
C SER A 103 8.31 -4.26 -1.76
N PHE A 104 8.55 -2.96 -1.85
CA PHE A 104 8.25 -1.97 -0.81
C PHE A 104 6.87 -1.31 -0.95
N CYS A 105 6.15 -1.55 -2.05
CA CYS A 105 4.89 -0.87 -2.36
C CYS A 105 3.68 -1.68 -1.92
N ASP A 106 2.68 -1.02 -1.34
CA ASP A 106 1.45 -1.64 -0.84
C ASP A 106 0.30 -1.63 -1.84
N VAL A 107 0.48 -0.99 -2.99
CA VAL A 107 -0.52 -0.94 -4.06
C VAL A 107 -0.76 -2.32 -4.62
N ALA A 108 -2.02 -2.66 -4.83
CA ALA A 108 -2.41 -3.88 -5.53
C ALA A 108 -1.81 -3.93 -6.94
N HIS A 109 -1.38 -5.10 -7.38
CA HIS A 109 -0.74 -5.26 -8.68
C HIS A 109 -1.55 -6.19 -9.58
N GLY A 110 -1.45 -5.99 -10.87
CA GLY A 110 -2.14 -6.78 -11.86
C GLY A 110 -2.27 -6.04 -13.18
N ARG A 111 -3.32 -6.36 -13.92
CA ARG A 111 -3.66 -5.65 -15.15
C ARG A 111 -4.70 -4.58 -14.83
N PRO A 112 -4.36 -3.28 -14.95
CA PRO A 112 -5.32 -2.21 -14.71
C PRO A 112 -6.42 -2.22 -15.77
N LYS A 113 -7.54 -1.63 -15.42
CA LYS A 113 -8.64 -1.35 -16.35
C LYS A 113 -8.25 -0.23 -17.31
N PRO A 114 -8.90 -0.11 -18.48
CA PRO A 114 -8.75 1.09 -19.33
C PRO A 114 -9.13 2.35 -18.53
N PRO A 115 -8.57 3.52 -18.90
CA PRO A 115 -8.97 4.79 -18.29
C PRO A 115 -10.48 4.99 -18.40
N ASP A 116 -11.10 5.48 -17.33
CA ASP A 116 -12.51 5.84 -17.33
C ASP A 116 -12.65 7.24 -17.98
N ALA A 117 -13.37 7.33 -19.10
CA ALA A 117 -13.60 8.59 -19.80
C ALA A 117 -14.46 9.58 -18.98
N SER A 118 -15.06 9.12 -17.88
CA SER A 118 -15.85 9.96 -16.97
C SER A 118 -15.05 10.52 -15.79
N GLU A 119 -13.76 10.21 -15.70
CA GLU A 119 -12.89 10.86 -14.72
C GLU A 119 -12.75 12.35 -15.04
N PRO A 120 -12.90 13.24 -14.04
CA PRO A 120 -12.80 14.68 -14.24
C PRO A 120 -11.39 15.14 -14.58
#